data_b2b2ad693e4c9178d10c565d927308e3
#
_entry.id   b2b2ad693e4c9178d10c565d927308e3
#
_cell.length_a   1.000
_cell.length_b   1.000
_cell.length_c   1.000
_cell.angle_alpha   90.00
_cell.angle_beta   90.00
_cell.angle_gamma   90.00
#
_symmetry.space_group_name_H-M   'P 1'
#
loop_
_entity.id
_entity.type
_entity.pdbx_description
1 polymer ?
#
loop_
_entity_poly.entity_id
_entity_poly.type
_entity_poly.pdbx_seq_one_letter_code
_entity_poly.pdbx_strand_id
1 'polypeptide(L)'
;PLILSNTNIQKSEDEVIKLIKKYVIYFKKEELLFDYLLGSVVYNSIMHNLINNSKIEYVELLQSIKDKIIGFSIELDKSDVVKFQMARIKAIQLIDKYIDLKSEDYDEESILLNVLNVLYDVYMEDRTVENEGINSIKKSILSILGEDSKLNEDNIDFIFSMSEYVVKLRKYKIGVKAYNKSIDPRSLIRLEEGNTIVDPIFNQITVMSKTFNDNILSIKINSKSGIYILKFKKV
;
A
#
# COMPACT_ATOMS: atom_id res chain seq x y z
N PRO A 1 -0.23 -1.56 0.57
CA PRO A 1 -1.64 -1.11 0.44
C PRO A 1 -1.98 -0.61 -0.95
N LEU A 2 -1.17 0.28 -1.59
CA LEU A 2 -1.45 0.87 -2.91
C LEU A 2 -1.64 -0.21 -3.99
N ILE A 3 -0.77 -1.20 -4.03
CA ILE A 3 -0.82 -2.30 -4.99
C ILE A 3 -2.06 -3.18 -4.76
N LEU A 4 -2.29 -3.56 -3.50
CA LEU A 4 -3.39 -4.45 -3.15
C LEU A 4 -4.77 -3.80 -3.36
N SER A 5 -4.89 -2.50 -3.18
CA SER A 5 -6.17 -1.78 -3.34
C SER A 5 -6.53 -1.46 -4.79
N ASN A 6 -5.58 -1.51 -5.72
CA ASN A 6 -5.79 -1.20 -7.13
C ASN A 6 -5.73 -2.46 -8.01
N THR A 7 -6.74 -2.67 -8.84
CA THR A 7 -6.70 -3.70 -9.90
C THR A 7 -5.96 -3.23 -11.16
N ASN A 8 -5.93 -1.92 -11.38
CA ASN A 8 -5.24 -1.32 -12.51
C ASN A 8 -3.77 -1.06 -12.14
N ILE A 9 -2.86 -1.79 -12.80
CA ILE A 9 -1.41 -1.70 -12.57
C ILE A 9 -0.88 -0.29 -12.85
N GLN A 10 -1.35 0.40 -13.91
CA GLN A 10 -0.90 1.74 -14.25
C GLN A 10 -1.26 2.74 -13.15
N LYS A 11 -2.49 2.67 -12.63
CA LYS A 11 -2.94 3.56 -11.55
C LYS A 11 -2.15 3.34 -10.26
N SER A 12 -1.86 2.08 -9.88
CA SER A 12 -1.03 1.81 -8.71
C SER A 12 0.40 2.30 -8.91
N GLU A 13 0.94 2.17 -10.13
CA GLU A 13 2.26 2.64 -10.52
C GLU A 13 2.37 4.17 -10.41
N ASP A 14 1.39 4.92 -10.93
CA ASP A 14 1.35 6.37 -10.82
C ASP A 14 1.39 6.85 -9.37
N GLU A 15 0.64 6.18 -8.49
CA GLU A 15 0.64 6.50 -7.05
C GLU A 15 1.98 6.13 -6.36
N VAL A 16 2.57 4.99 -6.73
CA VAL A 16 3.89 4.58 -6.23
C VAL A 16 4.96 5.58 -6.67
N ILE A 17 4.98 6.00 -7.94
CA ILE A 17 5.91 7.01 -8.47
C ILE A 17 5.81 8.32 -7.68
N LYS A 18 4.58 8.80 -7.44
CA LYS A 18 4.36 10.01 -6.63
C LYS A 18 4.89 9.87 -5.20
N LEU A 19 4.70 8.70 -4.60
CA LEU A 19 5.19 8.40 -3.25
C LEU A 19 6.72 8.39 -3.21
N ILE A 20 7.38 7.71 -4.14
CA ILE A 20 8.85 7.63 -4.20
C ILE A 20 9.47 9.00 -4.43
N LYS A 21 8.94 9.81 -5.35
CA LYS A 21 9.42 11.18 -5.57
C LYS A 21 9.37 12.02 -4.28
N LYS A 22 8.31 11.90 -3.48
CA LYS A 22 8.21 12.57 -2.18
C LYS A 22 9.19 12.01 -1.16
N TYR A 23 9.35 10.69 -1.13
CA TYR A 23 10.25 9.99 -0.21
C TYR A 23 11.70 10.43 -0.38
N VAL A 24 12.22 10.40 -1.61
CA VAL A 24 13.62 10.75 -1.86
C VAL A 24 13.95 12.22 -1.52
N ILE A 25 13.00 13.14 -1.78
CA ILE A 25 13.14 14.55 -1.38
C ILE A 25 13.15 14.68 0.14
N TYR A 26 12.21 14.03 0.83
CA TYR A 26 12.10 14.12 2.29
C TYR A 26 13.34 13.57 3.01
N PHE A 27 13.89 12.46 2.52
CA PHE A 27 15.08 11.82 3.10
C PHE A 27 16.41 12.28 2.48
N LYS A 28 16.40 13.26 1.55
CA LYS A 28 17.57 13.79 0.86
C LYS A 28 18.39 12.67 0.17
N LYS A 29 17.68 11.81 -0.59
CA LYS A 29 18.23 10.67 -1.33
C LYS A 29 17.96 10.79 -2.83
N GLU A 30 18.01 12.01 -3.37
CA GLU A 30 17.68 12.31 -4.76
C GLU A 30 18.60 11.57 -5.75
N GLU A 31 19.83 11.27 -5.36
CA GLU A 31 20.79 10.46 -6.14
C GLU A 31 20.30 9.03 -6.38
N LEU A 32 19.50 8.47 -5.48
CA LEU A 32 18.92 7.11 -5.58
C LEU A 32 17.55 7.10 -6.24
N LEU A 33 17.03 8.25 -6.73
CA LEU A 33 15.68 8.38 -7.27
C LEU A 33 15.34 7.30 -8.29
N PHE A 34 16.23 7.06 -9.26
CA PHE A 34 15.94 6.14 -10.36
C PHE A 34 16.03 4.67 -9.95
N ASP A 35 16.92 4.31 -9.02
CA ASP A 35 16.94 2.98 -8.43
C ASP A 35 15.63 2.71 -7.67
N TYR A 36 15.22 3.65 -6.82
CA TYR A 36 13.99 3.54 -6.04
C TYR A 36 12.74 3.50 -6.92
N LEU A 37 12.68 4.30 -7.99
CA LEU A 37 11.58 4.26 -8.95
C LEU A 37 11.51 2.92 -9.67
N LEU A 38 12.63 2.47 -10.27
CA LEU A 38 12.66 1.23 -11.02
C LEU A 38 12.42 0.01 -10.13
N GLY A 39 13.03 -0.04 -8.94
CA GLY A 39 12.79 -1.09 -7.96
C GLY A 39 11.33 -1.16 -7.51
N SER A 40 10.71 0.00 -7.28
CA SER A 40 9.30 0.06 -6.90
C SER A 40 8.36 -0.34 -8.05
N VAL A 41 8.68 0.00 -9.29
CA VAL A 41 7.91 -0.41 -10.48
C VAL A 41 8.05 -1.92 -10.69
N VAL A 42 9.25 -2.48 -10.51
CA VAL A 42 9.50 -3.93 -10.56
C VAL A 42 8.66 -4.63 -9.49
N TYR A 43 8.73 -4.17 -8.23
CA TYR A 43 7.94 -4.74 -7.15
C TYR A 43 6.42 -4.66 -7.40
N ASN A 44 5.94 -3.50 -7.89
CA ASN A 44 4.55 -3.34 -8.28
C ASN A 44 4.13 -4.36 -9.35
N SER A 45 4.99 -4.57 -10.35
CA SER A 45 4.76 -5.53 -11.44
C SER A 45 4.75 -6.97 -10.91
N ILE A 46 5.71 -7.36 -10.07
CA ILE A 46 5.74 -8.68 -9.41
C ILE A 46 4.43 -8.94 -8.69
N MET A 47 4.03 -8.04 -7.80
CA MET A 47 2.83 -8.23 -6.99
C MET A 47 1.57 -8.34 -7.83
N HIS A 48 1.41 -7.51 -8.87
CA HIS A 48 0.25 -7.61 -9.77
C HIS A 48 0.23 -8.91 -10.58
N ASN A 49 1.37 -9.37 -11.09
CA ASN A 49 1.46 -10.65 -11.80
C ASN A 49 1.08 -11.81 -10.86
N LEU A 50 1.67 -11.88 -9.67
CA LEU A 50 1.40 -12.94 -8.69
C LEU A 50 -0.04 -12.95 -8.18
N ILE A 51 -0.65 -11.78 -7.94
CA ILE A 51 -2.06 -11.71 -7.54
C ILE A 51 -2.99 -12.20 -8.66
N ASN A 52 -2.63 -11.97 -9.91
CA ASN A 52 -3.42 -12.40 -11.06
C ASN A 52 -3.17 -13.87 -11.41
N ASN A 53 -1.95 -14.35 -11.25
CA ASN A 53 -1.54 -15.73 -11.50
C ASN A 53 -0.44 -16.14 -10.51
N SER A 54 -0.81 -16.72 -9.39
CA SER A 54 0.15 -17.20 -8.36
C SER A 54 0.98 -18.41 -8.79
N LYS A 55 0.68 -19.01 -9.96
CA LYS A 55 1.42 -20.15 -10.51
C LYS A 55 2.34 -19.77 -11.67
N ILE A 56 2.59 -18.48 -11.85
CA ILE A 56 3.49 -18.00 -12.91
C ILE A 56 4.91 -18.53 -12.65
N GLU A 57 5.55 -19.04 -13.70
CA GLU A 57 6.93 -19.52 -13.61
C GLU A 57 7.92 -18.36 -13.48
N TYR A 58 9.05 -18.61 -12.80
CA TYR A 58 10.06 -17.60 -12.49
C TYR A 58 10.54 -16.81 -13.72
N VAL A 59 10.94 -17.53 -14.78
CA VAL A 59 11.47 -16.91 -16.00
C VAL A 59 10.38 -16.12 -16.73
N GLU A 60 9.15 -16.64 -16.77
CA GLU A 60 8.01 -15.94 -17.37
C GLU A 60 7.71 -14.64 -16.63
N LEU A 61 7.75 -14.68 -15.31
CA LEU A 61 7.55 -13.48 -14.47
C LEU A 61 8.63 -12.43 -14.73
N LEU A 62 9.90 -12.82 -14.76
CA LEU A 62 11.01 -11.91 -15.05
C LEU A 62 10.94 -11.34 -16.47
N GLN A 63 10.54 -12.12 -17.44
CA GLN A 63 10.35 -11.64 -18.81
C GLN A 63 9.23 -10.59 -18.89
N SER A 64 8.11 -10.84 -18.21
CA SER A 64 7.01 -9.85 -18.09
C SER A 64 7.47 -8.54 -17.44
N ILE A 65 8.31 -8.64 -16.39
CA ILE A 65 8.88 -7.47 -15.71
C ILE A 65 9.85 -6.72 -16.63
N LYS A 66 10.69 -7.44 -17.36
CA LYS A 66 11.63 -6.85 -18.33
C LYS A 66 10.89 -6.05 -19.40
N ASP A 67 9.84 -6.64 -20.00
CA ASP A 67 9.01 -5.98 -21.00
C ASP A 67 8.34 -4.72 -20.43
N LYS A 68 7.89 -4.79 -19.17
CA LYS A 68 7.37 -3.63 -18.45
C LYS A 68 8.41 -2.51 -18.30
N ILE A 69 9.64 -2.83 -17.93
CA ILE A 69 10.72 -1.84 -17.77
C ILE A 69 11.15 -1.26 -19.12
N ILE A 70 11.17 -2.04 -20.18
CA ILE A 70 11.43 -1.55 -21.54
C ILE A 70 10.40 -0.50 -21.95
N GLY A 71 9.13 -0.74 -21.69
CA GLY A 71 8.02 0.18 -22.01
C GLY A 71 7.81 1.30 -20.99
N PHE A 72 8.52 1.29 -19.86
CA PHE A 72 8.32 2.25 -18.80
C PHE A 72 8.86 3.63 -19.14
N SER A 73 8.03 4.65 -18.99
CA SER A 73 8.41 6.05 -19.21
C SER A 73 7.76 6.95 -18.15
N ILE A 74 8.46 8.00 -17.78
CA ILE A 74 7.99 9.02 -16.86
C ILE A 74 8.34 10.40 -17.42
N GLU A 75 7.59 11.42 -17.02
CA GLU A 75 7.92 12.80 -17.31
C GLU A 75 9.14 13.24 -16.47
N LEU A 76 10.16 13.73 -17.14
CA LEU A 76 11.44 14.13 -16.57
C LEU A 76 11.91 15.45 -17.15
N ASP A 77 12.67 16.18 -16.38
CA ASP A 77 13.45 17.32 -16.86
C ASP A 77 14.57 16.84 -17.81
N LYS A 78 14.95 17.70 -18.77
CA LYS A 78 15.96 17.35 -19.78
C LYS A 78 17.29 16.86 -19.18
N SER A 79 17.68 17.38 -18.02
CA SER A 79 18.90 16.98 -17.29
C SER A 79 18.87 15.54 -16.78
N ASP A 80 17.67 14.99 -16.51
CA ASP A 80 17.50 13.69 -15.88
C ASP A 80 17.15 12.57 -16.88
N VAL A 81 16.79 12.92 -18.12
CA VAL A 81 16.47 11.94 -19.16
C VAL A 81 17.62 10.95 -19.39
N VAL A 82 18.86 11.44 -19.51
CA VAL A 82 20.03 10.58 -19.76
C VAL A 82 20.28 9.67 -18.56
N LYS A 83 20.24 10.22 -17.34
CA LYS A 83 20.43 9.43 -16.11
C LYS A 83 19.38 8.32 -15.99
N PHE A 84 18.12 8.65 -16.25
CA PHE A 84 17.03 7.67 -16.24
C PHE A 84 17.23 6.58 -17.28
N GLN A 85 17.60 6.93 -18.52
CA GLN A 85 17.86 5.94 -19.58
C GLN A 85 19.01 5.00 -19.20
N MET A 86 20.09 5.54 -18.60
CA MET A 86 21.20 4.71 -18.11
C MET A 86 20.75 3.77 -16.98
N ALA A 87 19.97 4.27 -16.02
CA ALA A 87 19.43 3.45 -14.95
C ALA A 87 18.50 2.35 -15.49
N ARG A 88 17.64 2.67 -16.47
CA ARG A 88 16.74 1.71 -17.13
C ARG A 88 17.50 0.62 -17.85
N ILE A 89 18.58 0.96 -18.59
CA ILE A 89 19.44 -0.02 -19.25
C ILE A 89 20.10 -0.96 -18.23
N LYS A 90 20.65 -0.39 -17.14
CA LYS A 90 21.22 -1.19 -16.04
C LYS A 90 20.18 -2.12 -15.41
N ALA A 91 18.95 -1.65 -15.21
CA ALA A 91 17.86 -2.47 -14.68
C ALA A 91 17.54 -3.65 -15.61
N ILE A 92 17.46 -3.42 -16.92
CA ILE A 92 17.23 -4.49 -17.92
C ILE A 92 18.37 -5.51 -17.87
N GLN A 93 19.63 -5.05 -17.86
CA GLN A 93 20.79 -5.94 -17.77
C GLN A 93 20.82 -6.75 -16.48
N LEU A 94 20.39 -6.15 -15.36
CA LEU A 94 20.27 -6.83 -14.09
C LEU A 94 19.18 -7.90 -14.16
N ILE A 95 18.00 -7.60 -14.68
CA ILE A 95 16.93 -8.59 -14.89
C ILE A 95 17.41 -9.75 -15.75
N ASP A 96 18.19 -9.49 -16.82
CA ASP A 96 18.76 -10.54 -17.67
C ASP A 96 19.70 -11.47 -16.90
N LYS A 97 20.52 -10.94 -15.97
CA LYS A 97 21.34 -11.78 -15.09
C LYS A 97 20.48 -12.74 -14.25
N TYR A 98 19.35 -12.24 -13.70
CA TYR A 98 18.43 -13.07 -12.91
C TYR A 98 17.67 -14.09 -13.76
N ILE A 99 17.35 -13.79 -15.01
CA ILE A 99 16.84 -14.77 -15.98
C ILE A 99 17.86 -15.89 -16.22
N ASP A 100 19.15 -15.54 -16.29
CA ASP A 100 20.26 -16.49 -16.41
C ASP A 100 20.62 -17.19 -15.07
N LEU A 101 19.81 -17.01 -14.02
CA LEU A 101 20.04 -17.58 -12.69
C LEU A 101 21.35 -17.13 -12.02
N LYS A 102 21.78 -15.90 -12.30
CA LYS A 102 22.96 -15.27 -11.69
C LYS A 102 22.51 -14.25 -10.66
N SER A 103 22.33 -14.69 -9.41
CA SER A 103 22.01 -13.78 -8.29
C SER A 103 23.24 -12.99 -7.84
N GLU A 104 22.99 -11.86 -7.21
CA GLU A 104 23.99 -11.02 -6.56
C GLU A 104 23.73 -10.98 -5.03
N ASP A 105 24.65 -10.41 -4.27
CA ASP A 105 24.45 -10.19 -2.83
C ASP A 105 23.45 -9.04 -2.61
N TYR A 106 22.81 -9.02 -1.44
CA TYR A 106 21.94 -7.93 -1.04
C TYR A 106 22.74 -6.64 -0.86
N ASP A 107 22.15 -5.52 -1.28
CA ASP A 107 22.72 -4.18 -1.15
C ASP A 107 21.77 -3.29 -0.34
N GLU A 108 22.26 -2.65 0.72
CA GLU A 108 21.42 -1.80 1.58
C GLU A 108 20.84 -0.58 0.85
N GLU A 109 21.45 -0.12 -0.21
CA GLU A 109 21.05 1.08 -0.94
C GLU A 109 20.19 0.81 -2.18
N SER A 110 20.30 -0.37 -2.79
CA SER A 110 19.57 -0.69 -4.03
C SER A 110 18.26 -1.43 -3.76
N ILE A 111 17.14 -0.73 -3.94
CA ILE A 111 15.81 -1.36 -3.87
C ILE A 111 15.61 -2.33 -5.04
N LEU A 112 16.05 -1.94 -6.24
CA LEU A 112 15.91 -2.77 -7.43
C LEU A 112 16.58 -4.14 -7.27
N LEU A 113 17.86 -4.12 -6.84
CA LEU A 113 18.62 -5.35 -6.61
C LEU A 113 17.97 -6.22 -5.54
N ASN A 114 17.57 -5.61 -4.43
CA ASN A 114 16.98 -6.35 -3.32
C ASN A 114 15.63 -6.98 -3.66
N VAL A 115 14.82 -6.32 -4.47
CA VAL A 115 13.54 -6.90 -4.95
C VAL A 115 13.79 -8.10 -5.86
N LEU A 116 14.78 -8.05 -6.74
CA LEU A 116 15.15 -9.17 -7.61
C LEU A 116 15.76 -10.32 -6.82
N ASN A 117 16.62 -10.03 -5.81
CA ASN A 117 17.16 -11.03 -4.90
C ASN A 117 16.06 -11.75 -4.12
N VAL A 118 15.10 -10.99 -3.57
CA VAL A 118 13.95 -11.59 -2.86
C VAL A 118 13.16 -12.51 -3.79
N LEU A 119 12.91 -12.08 -5.03
CA LEU A 119 12.20 -12.93 -5.99
C LEU A 119 12.99 -14.22 -6.29
N TYR A 120 14.30 -14.10 -6.47
CA TYR A 120 15.18 -15.25 -6.70
C TYR A 120 15.15 -16.20 -5.50
N ASP A 121 15.26 -15.68 -4.27
CA ASP A 121 15.21 -16.49 -3.07
C ASP A 121 13.89 -17.24 -2.89
N VAL A 122 12.77 -16.60 -3.22
CA VAL A 122 11.45 -17.22 -3.11
C VAL A 122 11.28 -18.39 -4.09
N TYR A 123 11.88 -18.31 -5.29
CA TYR A 123 11.72 -19.34 -6.30
C TYR A 123 12.85 -20.38 -6.32
N MET A 124 14.07 -20.03 -5.85
CA MET A 124 15.27 -20.82 -6.10
C MET A 124 16.03 -21.27 -4.84
N GLU A 125 16.28 -20.39 -3.86
CA GLU A 125 17.31 -20.65 -2.85
C GLU A 125 16.90 -20.51 -1.38
N ASP A 126 15.81 -19.88 -1.05
CA ASP A 126 15.36 -19.62 0.34
C ASP A 126 16.45 -19.10 1.31
N ARG A 127 17.27 -18.14 0.87
CA ARG A 127 18.28 -17.49 1.71
C ARG A 127 17.62 -16.74 2.86
N THR A 128 18.24 -16.76 4.03
CA THR A 128 17.81 -15.96 5.18
C THR A 128 18.19 -14.50 4.98
N VAL A 129 17.28 -13.58 5.28
CA VAL A 129 17.49 -12.14 5.16
C VAL A 129 17.38 -11.49 6.54
N GLU A 130 18.49 -10.88 7.01
CA GLU A 130 18.52 -10.20 8.31
C GLU A 130 17.79 -8.85 8.30
N ASN A 131 17.80 -8.14 7.17
CA ASN A 131 17.15 -6.83 7.04
C ASN A 131 15.63 -6.97 7.08
N GLU A 132 14.99 -6.37 8.09
CA GLU A 132 13.53 -6.46 8.31
C GLU A 132 12.70 -5.94 7.14
N GLY A 133 13.16 -4.89 6.46
CA GLY A 133 12.48 -4.32 5.28
C GLY A 133 12.46 -5.31 4.11
N ILE A 134 13.60 -5.90 3.80
CA ILE A 134 13.75 -6.90 2.74
C ILE A 134 12.96 -8.17 3.10
N ASN A 135 13.03 -8.61 4.36
CA ASN A 135 12.27 -9.76 4.86
C ASN A 135 10.75 -9.53 4.76
N SER A 136 10.29 -8.29 4.96
CA SER A 136 8.88 -7.92 4.78
C SER A 136 8.44 -8.05 3.31
N ILE A 137 9.30 -7.71 2.35
CA ILE A 137 9.05 -7.92 0.92
C ILE A 137 8.94 -9.42 0.64
N LYS A 138 9.88 -10.24 1.13
CA LYS A 138 9.89 -11.71 0.98
C LYS A 138 8.60 -12.32 1.52
N LYS A 139 8.22 -12.00 2.75
CA LYS A 139 6.98 -12.46 3.38
C LYS A 139 5.73 -12.05 2.59
N SER A 140 5.72 -10.86 2.01
CA SER A 140 4.59 -10.41 1.19
C SER A 140 4.42 -11.24 -0.09
N ILE A 141 5.52 -11.63 -0.73
CA ILE A 141 5.50 -12.49 -1.93
C ILE A 141 5.08 -13.90 -1.55
N LEU A 142 5.70 -14.50 -0.51
CA LEU A 142 5.37 -15.83 -0.01
C LEU A 142 3.89 -15.96 0.38
N SER A 143 3.33 -14.95 1.05
CA SER A 143 1.91 -14.93 1.41
C SER A 143 0.96 -14.95 0.20
N ILE A 144 1.33 -14.31 -0.92
CA ILE A 144 0.54 -14.37 -2.17
C ILE A 144 0.66 -15.75 -2.81
N LEU A 145 1.82 -16.39 -2.69
CA LEU A 145 2.05 -17.75 -3.19
C LEU A 145 1.37 -18.82 -2.33
N GLY A 146 0.81 -18.46 -1.19
CA GLY A 146 0.01 -19.34 -0.34
C GLY A 146 0.76 -19.94 0.84
N GLU A 147 1.94 -19.43 1.19
CA GLU A 147 2.59 -19.79 2.43
C GLU A 147 1.89 -19.18 3.65
N ASP A 148 1.49 -20.05 4.57
CA ASP A 148 0.87 -19.64 5.83
C ASP A 148 1.88 -18.98 6.76
N SER A 149 1.76 -17.69 6.98
CA SER A 149 2.44 -17.01 8.08
C SER A 149 1.57 -17.11 9.34
N LYS A 150 2.07 -17.73 10.39
CA LYS A 150 1.44 -17.66 11.71
C LYS A 150 1.54 -16.21 12.20
N LEU A 151 0.46 -15.45 12.02
CA LEU A 151 0.35 -14.11 12.58
C LEU A 151 0.09 -14.24 14.08
N ASN A 152 1.09 -13.95 14.88
CA ASN A 152 0.96 -13.80 16.34
C ASN A 152 1.11 -12.31 16.69
N GLU A 153 0.19 -11.48 16.16
CA GLU A 153 0.26 -10.04 16.25
C GLU A 153 -0.87 -9.50 17.14
N ASP A 154 -0.54 -8.50 17.94
CA ASP A 154 -1.54 -7.71 18.62
C ASP A 154 -2.47 -7.02 17.61
N ASN A 155 -3.76 -6.92 17.92
CA ASN A 155 -4.78 -6.32 17.04
C ASN A 155 -5.08 -7.09 15.74
N ILE A 156 -4.96 -8.42 15.75
CA ILE A 156 -5.22 -9.26 14.57
C ILE A 156 -6.61 -9.01 13.96
N ASP A 157 -7.64 -8.77 14.76
CA ASP A 157 -9.00 -8.46 14.29
C ASP A 157 -9.05 -7.17 13.45
N PHE A 158 -8.25 -6.17 13.83
CA PHE A 158 -8.13 -4.94 13.04
C PHE A 158 -7.44 -5.22 11.71
N ILE A 159 -6.37 -6.02 11.72
CA ILE A 159 -5.64 -6.42 10.51
C ILE A 159 -6.58 -7.16 9.55
N PHE A 160 -7.38 -8.12 10.04
CA PHE A 160 -8.36 -8.84 9.22
C PHE A 160 -9.43 -7.91 8.65
N SER A 161 -10.00 -7.02 9.47
CA SER A 161 -11.01 -6.05 9.01
C SER A 161 -10.46 -5.12 7.91
N MET A 162 -9.21 -4.67 8.05
CA MET A 162 -8.53 -3.86 7.04
C MET A 162 -8.24 -4.65 5.78
N SER A 163 -7.85 -5.92 5.90
CA SER A 163 -7.62 -6.81 4.76
C SER A 163 -8.90 -7.04 3.96
N GLU A 164 -10.02 -7.30 4.63
CA GLU A 164 -11.33 -7.39 3.97
C GLU A 164 -11.73 -6.10 3.26
N TYR A 165 -11.46 -4.95 3.88
CA TYR A 165 -11.72 -3.66 3.28
C TYR A 165 -10.90 -3.45 2.00
N VAL A 166 -9.60 -3.79 2.03
CA VAL A 166 -8.72 -3.72 0.85
C VAL A 166 -9.22 -4.64 -0.27
N VAL A 167 -9.67 -5.85 0.05
CA VAL A 167 -10.25 -6.78 -0.94
C VAL A 167 -11.54 -6.21 -1.55
N LYS A 168 -12.39 -5.57 -0.74
CA LYS A 168 -13.61 -4.90 -1.22
C LYS A 168 -13.26 -3.72 -2.15
N LEU A 169 -12.25 -2.92 -1.79
CA LEU A 169 -11.72 -1.85 -2.63
C LEU A 169 -11.27 -2.40 -4.00
N ARG A 170 -10.44 -3.43 -3.99
CA ARG A 170 -9.92 -4.06 -5.20
C ARG A 170 -11.04 -4.59 -6.12
N LYS A 171 -12.10 -5.14 -5.54
CA LYS A 171 -13.25 -5.68 -6.29
C LYS A 171 -14.29 -4.62 -6.66
N TYR A 172 -14.06 -3.34 -6.40
CA TYR A 172 -15.04 -2.25 -6.52
C TYR A 172 -16.37 -2.56 -5.80
N LYS A 173 -16.33 -3.43 -4.78
CA LYS A 173 -17.48 -3.86 -3.98
C LYS A 173 -17.63 -3.05 -2.70
N ILE A 174 -17.09 -1.86 -2.64
CA ILE A 174 -17.47 -0.90 -1.60
C ILE A 174 -18.91 -0.53 -1.91
N GLY A 175 -19.81 -1.22 -1.23
CA GLY A 175 -21.21 -0.96 -1.48
C GLY A 175 -21.54 0.46 -1.04
N VAL A 176 -21.98 1.27 -1.98
CA VAL A 176 -22.67 2.53 -1.75
C VAL A 176 -23.84 2.34 -0.75
N LYS A 177 -24.31 1.11 -0.56
CA LYS A 177 -25.33 0.73 0.44
C LYS A 177 -24.95 1.00 1.90
N ALA A 178 -23.67 1.07 2.26
CA ALA A 178 -23.29 1.45 3.64
C ALA A 178 -23.48 2.96 3.90
N TYR A 179 -23.43 3.77 2.85
CA TYR A 179 -23.65 5.21 2.94
C TYR A 179 -25.11 5.64 2.67
N ASN A 180 -25.95 4.72 2.13
CA ASN A 180 -27.37 4.98 1.87
C ASN A 180 -28.30 4.63 3.04
N LYS A 181 -27.80 4.16 4.18
CA LYS A 181 -28.54 4.36 5.42
C LYS A 181 -28.44 5.84 5.70
N SER A 182 -29.52 6.59 5.47
CA SER A 182 -29.63 7.95 5.96
C SER A 182 -29.36 7.93 7.45
N ILE A 183 -28.12 8.29 7.80
CA ILE A 183 -27.74 8.39 9.19
C ILE A 183 -28.41 9.65 9.65
N ASP A 184 -29.46 9.48 10.39
CA ASP A 184 -30.07 10.60 11.08
C ASP A 184 -29.13 11.02 12.23
N PRO A 185 -28.38 12.12 12.11
CA PRO A 185 -27.50 12.58 13.17
C PRO A 185 -28.25 12.83 14.47
N ARG A 186 -29.59 12.90 14.43
CA ARG A 186 -30.45 13.01 15.62
C ARG A 186 -30.35 11.78 16.52
N SER A 187 -29.87 10.63 16.04
CA SER A 187 -29.58 9.46 16.87
C SER A 187 -28.58 9.80 17.98
N LEU A 188 -27.64 10.72 17.72
CA LEU A 188 -26.64 11.18 18.69
C LEU A 188 -27.26 12.01 19.82
N ILE A 189 -28.43 12.64 19.58
CA ILE A 189 -29.15 13.41 20.59
C ILE A 189 -29.62 12.53 21.74
N ARG A 190 -29.92 11.23 21.47
CA ARG A 190 -30.46 10.29 22.44
C ARG A 190 -29.37 9.62 23.31
N LEU A 191 -28.11 9.73 22.92
CA LEU A 191 -27.01 9.10 23.66
C LEU A 191 -26.70 9.90 24.91
N GLU A 192 -26.39 9.23 26.00
CA GLU A 192 -25.93 9.86 27.24
C GLU A 192 -24.42 10.18 27.18
N GLU A 193 -23.98 11.10 28.03
CA GLU A 193 -22.55 11.39 28.19
C GLU A 193 -21.81 10.15 28.69
N GLY A 194 -20.63 9.88 28.16
CA GLY A 194 -19.84 8.69 28.43
C GLY A 194 -20.19 7.47 27.56
N ASN A 195 -21.33 7.48 26.84
CA ASN A 195 -21.68 6.38 25.97
C ASN A 195 -20.76 6.28 24.76
N THR A 196 -20.31 5.05 24.47
CA THR A 196 -19.49 4.74 23.30
C THR A 196 -20.32 3.91 22.33
N ILE A 197 -20.40 4.36 21.08
CA ILE A 197 -21.09 3.65 20.01
C ILE A 197 -20.24 3.62 18.73
N VAL A 198 -20.63 2.75 17.80
CA VAL A 198 -20.07 2.77 16.44
C VAL A 198 -21.02 3.58 15.56
N ASP A 199 -20.54 4.74 15.12
CA ASP A 199 -21.23 5.63 14.18
C ASP A 199 -20.71 5.39 12.78
N PRO A 200 -21.59 5.31 11.76
CA PRO A 200 -21.20 5.01 10.40
C PRO A 200 -20.31 6.08 9.73
N ILE A 201 -20.36 7.35 10.21
CA ILE A 201 -19.52 8.45 9.68
C ILE A 201 -18.22 8.57 10.46
N PHE A 202 -18.31 8.57 11.80
CA PHE A 202 -17.18 8.85 12.68
C PHE A 202 -16.52 7.59 13.24
N ASN A 203 -16.97 6.37 12.85
CA ASN A 203 -16.60 5.09 13.44
C ASN A 203 -16.92 5.04 14.95
N GLN A 204 -16.02 4.54 15.76
CA GLN A 204 -16.21 4.52 17.20
C GLN A 204 -16.15 5.94 17.75
N ILE A 205 -17.23 6.36 18.40
CA ILE A 205 -17.34 7.66 19.05
C ILE A 205 -17.70 7.50 20.53
N THR A 206 -17.22 8.41 21.33
CA THR A 206 -17.63 8.57 22.73
C THR A 206 -18.21 9.97 22.92
N VAL A 207 -19.40 10.08 23.47
CA VAL A 207 -20.03 11.36 23.82
C VAL A 207 -19.33 11.94 25.04
N MET A 208 -18.64 13.05 24.86
CA MET A 208 -17.87 13.69 25.94
C MET A 208 -18.73 14.63 26.81
N SER A 209 -19.55 15.46 26.16
CA SER A 209 -20.42 16.41 26.84
C SER A 209 -21.56 16.86 25.93
N LYS A 210 -22.66 17.28 26.56
CA LYS A 210 -23.80 17.94 25.93
C LYS A 210 -24.08 19.26 26.59
N THR A 211 -24.20 20.31 25.82
CA THR A 211 -24.56 21.65 26.31
C THR A 211 -25.73 22.20 25.52
N PHE A 212 -26.68 22.82 26.21
CA PHE A 212 -27.86 23.39 25.56
C PHE A 212 -27.87 24.91 25.84
N ASN A 213 -27.70 25.71 24.79
CA ASN A 213 -27.73 27.17 24.86
C ASN A 213 -28.60 27.73 23.73
N ASP A 214 -29.51 28.65 24.03
CA ASP A 214 -30.30 29.44 23.06
C ASP A 214 -30.92 28.60 21.93
N ASN A 215 -31.62 27.51 22.24
CA ASN A 215 -32.21 26.57 21.26
C ASN A 215 -31.20 25.75 20.42
N ILE A 216 -29.92 25.74 20.78
CA ILE A 216 -28.89 24.93 20.14
C ILE A 216 -28.38 23.89 21.13
N LEU A 217 -28.53 22.62 20.81
CA LEU A 217 -27.87 21.52 21.48
C LEU A 217 -26.50 21.29 20.82
N SER A 218 -25.44 21.46 21.62
CA SER A 218 -24.07 21.15 21.20
C SER A 218 -23.64 19.84 21.83
N ILE A 219 -23.23 18.87 21.00
CA ILE A 219 -22.74 17.56 21.45
C ILE A 219 -21.27 17.47 21.08
N LYS A 220 -20.40 17.32 22.08
CA LYS A 220 -18.97 17.09 21.89
C LYS A 220 -18.71 15.59 21.88
N ILE A 221 -18.14 15.10 20.78
CA ILE A 221 -17.79 13.70 20.60
C ILE A 221 -16.29 13.54 20.41
N ASN A 222 -15.73 12.45 20.93
CA ASN A 222 -14.37 12.00 20.63
C ASN A 222 -14.46 10.81 19.67
N SER A 223 -13.70 10.87 18.60
CA SER A 223 -13.58 9.79 17.62
C SER A 223 -12.10 9.47 17.32
N LYS A 224 -11.82 8.39 16.60
CA LYS A 224 -10.44 8.07 16.17
C LYS A 224 -9.78 9.18 15.36
N SER A 225 -10.55 9.99 14.64
CA SER A 225 -10.05 11.09 13.81
C SER A 225 -9.96 12.43 14.56
N GLY A 226 -10.39 12.50 15.82
CA GLY A 226 -10.31 13.70 16.65
C GLY A 226 -11.61 14.04 17.37
N ILE A 227 -11.64 15.24 17.96
CA ILE A 227 -12.79 15.75 18.69
C ILE A 227 -13.63 16.61 17.76
N TYR A 228 -14.95 16.36 17.74
CA TYR A 228 -15.93 17.12 16.95
C TYR A 228 -16.99 17.73 17.86
N ILE A 229 -17.52 18.88 17.46
CA ILE A 229 -18.66 19.53 18.11
C ILE A 229 -19.79 19.61 17.10
N LEU A 230 -20.84 18.84 17.33
CA LEU A 230 -22.05 18.81 16.51
C LEU A 230 -23.10 19.74 17.11
N LYS A 231 -23.68 20.60 16.30
CA LYS A 231 -24.70 21.57 16.73
C LYS A 231 -26.05 21.24 16.10
N PHE A 232 -27.06 21.05 16.92
CA PHE A 232 -28.42 20.75 16.53
C PHE A 232 -29.32 21.92 16.95
N LYS A 233 -30.02 22.52 15.99
CA LYS A 233 -30.99 23.57 16.28
C LYS A 233 -32.36 22.93 16.52
N LYS A 234 -33.03 23.32 17.59
CA LYS A 234 -34.42 22.94 17.84
C LYS A 234 -35.28 23.67 16.80
N VAL A 235 -36.01 22.92 15.99
CA VAL A 235 -37.00 23.44 15.05
C VAL A 235 -38.34 23.57 15.75
#